data_69e14c45b63fb04b238054c81a6bbea9
#
_entry.id   69e14c45b63fb04b238054c81a6bbea9
#
_cell.length_a   1.000
_cell.length_b   1.000
_cell.length_c   1.000
_cell.angle_alpha   90.00
_cell.angle_beta   90.00
_cell.angle_gamma   90.00
#
_symmetry.space_group_name_H-M   'P 1'
#
loop_
_entity.id
_entity.type
_entity.pdbx_description
1 polymer ?
#
loop_
_entity_poly.entity_id
_entity_poly.type
_entity_poly.pdbx_seq_one_letter_code
_entity_poly.pdbx_strand_id
1 'polypeptide(L)'
;MIPKWPQISHGPAMRRDDICIYVSLANRARLDAIIADRNSSAKTIWRARIVLATADGDGTNEIMRLTGKSKPCVWRWQERYIAAGVDGLLHDKTRPPGRKPLSRKVRLKVLAKTANETPANATHWSRTSMATEMGISPSSVGRILSLIHI
;
A
#
# COMPACT_ATOMS: atom_id res chain seq x y z
N MET A 1 26.36 15.11 15.55
CA MET A 1 25.15 15.82 15.98
C MET A 1 24.11 15.68 14.88
N ILE A 2 23.08 14.93 15.14
CA ILE A 2 21.99 14.74 14.19
C ILE A 2 21.21 16.05 14.14
N PRO A 3 21.07 16.71 12.96
CA PRO A 3 20.24 17.90 12.91
C PRO A 3 18.83 17.50 13.31
N LYS A 4 18.36 18.02 14.42
CA LYS A 4 16.96 17.91 14.77
C LYS A 4 16.15 18.56 13.65
N TRP A 5 15.39 17.76 12.95
CA TRP A 5 14.33 18.29 12.12
C TRP A 5 13.47 19.20 13.00
N PRO A 6 13.11 20.40 12.53
CA PRO A 6 12.24 21.23 13.33
C PRO A 6 11.01 20.41 13.70
N GLN A 7 10.82 20.27 15.00
CA GLN A 7 9.66 19.59 15.56
C GLN A 7 8.43 20.23 14.93
N ILE A 8 7.69 19.44 14.21
CA ILE A 8 6.46 19.89 13.61
C ILE A 8 5.49 20.18 14.75
N SER A 9 5.45 21.42 15.20
CA SER A 9 4.36 21.87 16.03
C SER A 9 3.10 21.83 15.17
N HIS A 10 2.08 21.21 15.64
CA HIS A 10 0.81 21.06 14.95
C HIS A 10 0.06 22.39 14.94
N GLY A 11 0.67 23.41 14.35
CA GLY A 11 0.05 24.69 14.13
C GLY A 11 -0.56 24.77 12.74
N PRO A 12 -1.52 25.68 12.51
CA PRO A 12 -2.16 25.82 11.24
C PRO A 12 -1.15 26.20 10.16
N ALA A 13 -1.16 25.46 9.05
CA ALA A 13 -0.43 25.73 7.82
C ALA A 13 1.09 25.86 7.98
N MET A 14 1.74 24.76 8.33
CA MET A 14 3.19 24.72 8.18
C MET A 14 3.56 24.87 6.71
N ARG A 15 4.21 25.96 6.42
CA ARG A 15 4.95 26.11 5.18
C ARG A 15 6.10 25.10 5.21
N ARG A 16 6.01 24.09 4.38
CA ARG A 16 7.13 23.17 4.13
C ARG A 16 8.07 23.74 3.06
N ASP A 17 8.22 25.05 3.05
CA ASP A 17 9.09 25.72 2.07
C ASP A 17 10.59 25.47 2.34
N ASP A 18 10.89 24.92 3.50
CA ASP A 18 12.23 24.62 4.01
C ASP A 18 12.64 23.15 3.85
N ILE A 19 11.83 22.33 3.15
CA ILE A 19 12.26 20.97 2.82
C ILE A 19 13.32 21.05 1.73
N CYS A 20 14.57 20.78 2.13
CA CYS A 20 15.68 20.61 1.20
C CYS A 20 15.86 19.13 0.93
N ILE A 21 15.77 18.74 -0.32
CA ILE A 21 16.10 17.40 -0.77
C ILE A 21 17.47 17.47 -1.45
N TYR A 22 18.42 16.68 -0.94
CA TYR A 22 19.68 16.47 -1.61
C TYR A 22 19.57 15.29 -2.57
N VAL A 23 19.82 15.54 -3.84
CA VAL A 23 19.83 14.52 -4.88
C VAL A 23 21.27 14.34 -5.35
N SER A 24 21.84 13.15 -5.15
CA SER A 24 23.17 12.83 -5.63
C SER A 24 23.20 12.81 -7.16
N LEU A 25 24.39 12.95 -7.74
CA LEU A 25 24.55 12.89 -9.19
C LEU A 25 24.02 11.58 -9.79
N ALA A 26 24.26 10.46 -9.12
CA ALA A 26 23.76 9.16 -9.54
C ALA A 26 22.22 9.10 -9.51
N ASN A 27 21.61 9.60 -8.44
CA ASN A 27 20.14 9.65 -8.33
C ASN A 27 19.53 10.63 -9.32
N ARG A 28 20.18 11.77 -9.56
CA ARG A 28 19.73 12.72 -10.58
C ARG A 28 19.73 12.09 -11.97
N ALA A 29 20.78 11.35 -12.31
CA ALA A 29 20.86 10.63 -13.58
C ALA A 29 19.73 9.58 -13.71
N ARG A 30 19.42 8.85 -12.63
CA ARG A 30 18.30 7.89 -12.60
C ARG A 30 16.96 8.58 -12.81
N LEU A 31 16.73 9.70 -12.14
CA LEU A 31 15.49 10.47 -12.27
C LEU A 31 15.33 11.06 -13.67
N ASP A 32 16.38 11.60 -14.23
CA ASP A 32 16.37 12.11 -15.61
C ASP A 32 16.11 10.99 -16.62
N ALA A 33 16.69 9.82 -16.42
CA ALA A 33 16.45 8.65 -17.26
C ALA A 33 14.98 8.19 -17.19
N ILE A 34 14.37 8.22 -16.03
CA ILE A 34 12.95 7.89 -15.84
C ILE A 34 12.06 8.87 -16.62
N ILE A 35 12.37 10.17 -16.57
CA ILE A 35 11.59 11.19 -17.27
C ILE A 35 11.75 11.05 -18.78
N ALA A 36 12.94 10.70 -19.26
CA ALA A 36 13.25 10.55 -20.68
C ALA A 36 12.71 9.25 -21.27
N ASP A 37 12.47 8.23 -20.47
CA ASP A 37 12.00 6.92 -20.92
C ASP A 37 10.53 6.98 -21.33
N ARG A 38 10.27 6.62 -22.59
CA ARG A 38 8.90 6.55 -23.13
C ARG A 38 8.02 5.51 -22.45
N ASN A 39 8.64 4.47 -21.90
CA ASN A 39 7.93 3.37 -21.24
C ASN A 39 7.62 3.66 -19.76
N SER A 40 8.15 4.74 -19.21
CA SER A 40 7.84 5.14 -17.85
C SER A 40 6.37 5.52 -17.72
N SER A 41 5.75 5.08 -16.62
CA SER A 41 4.38 5.47 -16.33
C SER A 41 4.30 6.98 -16.02
N ALA A 42 3.18 7.60 -16.37
CA ALA A 42 2.96 9.02 -16.06
C ALA A 42 3.13 9.30 -14.56
N LYS A 43 2.73 8.39 -13.71
CA LYS A 43 2.91 8.48 -12.26
C LYS A 43 4.38 8.66 -11.87
N THR A 44 5.23 7.80 -12.38
CA THR A 44 6.66 7.84 -12.07
C THR A 44 7.31 9.11 -12.59
N ILE A 45 6.90 9.57 -13.75
CA ILE A 45 7.44 10.79 -14.36
C ILE A 45 7.15 12.01 -13.50
N TRP A 46 5.90 12.25 -13.10
CA TRP A 46 5.61 13.43 -12.28
C TRP A 46 6.16 13.34 -10.86
N ARG A 47 6.30 12.14 -10.31
CA ARG A 47 6.98 11.92 -9.03
C ARG A 47 8.46 12.31 -9.11
N ALA A 48 9.14 11.90 -10.17
CA ALA A 48 10.53 12.29 -10.42
C ALA A 48 10.68 13.81 -10.60
N ARG A 49 9.74 14.44 -11.29
CA ARG A 49 9.73 15.90 -11.46
C ARG A 49 9.58 16.64 -10.13
N ILE A 50 8.73 16.15 -9.24
CA ILE A 50 8.59 16.73 -7.89
C ILE A 50 9.94 16.75 -7.16
N VAL A 51 10.64 15.63 -7.17
CA VAL A 51 11.93 15.51 -6.49
C VAL A 51 12.99 16.39 -7.11
N LEU A 52 13.10 16.41 -8.42
CA LEU A 52 14.07 17.24 -9.12
C LEU A 52 13.79 18.74 -8.92
N ALA A 53 12.56 19.16 -9.01
CA ALA A 53 12.17 20.55 -8.77
C ALA A 53 12.46 20.96 -7.32
N THR A 54 12.24 20.09 -6.36
CA THR A 54 12.58 20.35 -4.96
C THR A 54 14.10 20.49 -4.78
N ALA A 55 14.87 19.64 -5.43
CA ALA A 55 16.34 19.71 -5.40
C ALA A 55 16.88 20.99 -6.04
N ASP A 56 16.20 21.49 -7.05
CA ASP A 56 16.55 22.74 -7.73
C ASP A 56 16.13 23.99 -6.93
N GLY A 57 15.47 23.82 -5.81
CA GLY A 57 15.08 24.91 -4.92
C GLY A 57 13.70 25.50 -5.19
N ASP A 58 12.89 24.87 -6.04
CA ASP A 58 11.54 25.35 -6.33
C ASP A 58 10.63 25.22 -5.10
N GLY A 59 9.81 26.23 -4.89
CA GLY A 59 8.81 26.22 -3.81
C GLY A 59 7.63 25.29 -4.13
N THR A 60 6.86 24.94 -3.11
CA THR A 60 5.70 24.04 -3.24
C THR A 60 4.72 24.52 -4.31
N ASN A 61 4.42 25.81 -4.36
CA ASN A 61 3.48 26.36 -5.35
C ASN A 61 3.98 26.22 -6.78
N GLU A 62 5.27 26.40 -7.01
CA GLU A 62 5.90 26.22 -8.31
C GLU A 62 5.87 24.76 -8.74
N ILE A 63 6.17 23.84 -7.82
CA ILE A 63 6.11 22.40 -8.06
C ILE A 63 4.67 21.98 -8.42
N MET A 64 3.68 22.50 -7.72
CA MET A 64 2.26 22.26 -8.03
C MET A 64 1.91 22.72 -9.45
N ARG A 65 2.43 23.86 -9.85
CA ARG A 65 2.21 24.40 -11.20
C ARG A 65 2.87 23.53 -12.27
N LEU A 66 4.11 23.09 -12.04
CA LEU A 66 4.85 22.26 -12.98
C LEU A 66 4.27 20.86 -13.16
N THR A 67 3.74 20.28 -12.09
CA THR A 67 3.26 18.88 -12.09
C THR A 67 1.75 18.76 -12.17
N GLY A 68 1.01 19.83 -11.89
CA GLY A 68 -0.45 19.79 -11.81
C GLY A 68 -0.99 19.00 -10.63
N LYS A 69 -0.19 18.81 -9.58
CA LYS A 69 -0.56 18.02 -8.40
C LYS A 69 -0.87 18.90 -7.20
N SER A 70 -1.66 18.37 -6.27
CA SER A 70 -2.03 19.07 -5.04
C SER A 70 -0.87 19.15 -4.06
N LYS A 71 -0.93 20.11 -3.15
CA LYS A 71 0.04 20.29 -2.07
C LYS A 71 0.32 19.00 -1.26
N PRO A 72 -0.71 18.29 -0.74
CA PRO A 72 -0.49 17.04 -0.02
C PRO A 72 0.21 15.97 -0.85
N CYS A 73 -0.07 15.93 -2.14
CA CYS A 73 0.56 14.99 -3.06
C CYS A 73 2.05 15.29 -3.21
N VAL A 74 2.43 16.55 -3.41
CA VAL A 74 3.82 17.00 -3.50
C VAL A 74 4.57 16.62 -2.21
N TRP A 75 4.01 16.94 -1.06
CA TRP A 75 4.63 16.66 0.24
C TRP A 75 4.83 15.16 0.48
N ARG A 76 3.86 14.34 0.10
CA ARG A 76 3.93 12.89 0.22
C ARG A 76 5.10 12.30 -0.55
N TRP A 77 5.31 12.74 -1.77
CA TRP A 77 6.38 12.21 -2.60
C TRP A 77 7.75 12.73 -2.21
N GLN A 78 7.84 13.95 -1.71
CA GLN A 78 9.04 14.46 -1.08
C GLN A 78 9.44 13.60 0.13
N GLU A 79 8.50 13.29 1.01
CA GLU A 79 8.75 12.43 2.17
C GLU A 79 9.18 11.02 1.77
N ARG A 80 8.56 10.45 0.77
CA ARG A 80 8.93 9.10 0.28
C ARG A 80 10.32 9.07 -0.30
N TYR A 81 10.72 10.10 -1.01
CA TYR A 81 12.08 10.20 -1.52
C TYR A 81 13.10 10.30 -0.36
N ILE A 82 12.82 11.10 0.63
CA ILE A 82 13.68 11.22 1.81
C ILE A 82 13.82 9.88 2.53
N ALA A 83 12.73 9.11 2.62
CA ALA A 83 12.71 7.83 3.33
C ALA A 83 13.38 6.68 2.56
N ALA A 84 13.16 6.59 1.26
CA ALA A 84 13.52 5.42 0.46
C ALA A 84 14.29 5.73 -0.84
N GLY A 85 14.56 6.99 -1.12
CA GLY A 85 15.27 7.40 -2.34
C GLY A 85 14.45 7.19 -3.61
N VAL A 86 15.12 6.95 -4.74
CA VAL A 86 14.48 6.77 -6.04
C VAL A 86 13.53 5.56 -6.02
N ASP A 87 13.89 4.49 -5.34
CA ASP A 87 13.06 3.29 -5.27
C ASP A 87 11.70 3.56 -4.62
N GLY A 88 11.63 4.50 -3.68
CA GLY A 88 10.38 4.94 -3.07
C GLY A 88 9.40 5.60 -4.04
N LEU A 89 9.89 6.12 -5.17
CA LEU A 89 9.06 6.72 -6.20
C LEU A 89 8.51 5.68 -7.19
N LEU A 90 9.18 4.56 -7.34
CA LEU A 90 8.85 3.52 -8.31
C LEU A 90 7.69 2.64 -7.86
N HIS A 91 7.45 2.56 -6.57
CA HIS A 91 6.44 1.69 -5.99
C HIS A 91 5.33 2.47 -5.30
N ASP A 92 4.10 2.04 -5.50
CA ASP A 92 2.97 2.53 -4.74
C ASP A 92 2.94 1.84 -3.37
N LYS A 93 2.52 2.58 -2.35
CA LYS A 93 2.32 2.01 -1.02
C LYS A 93 1.03 1.18 -1.07
N THR A 94 1.19 -0.12 -1.25
CA THR A 94 0.06 -1.03 -1.30
C THR A 94 -0.55 -1.24 0.09
N ARG A 95 -1.85 -1.46 0.12
CA ARG A 95 -2.54 -1.85 1.34
C ARG A 95 -1.94 -3.18 1.82
N PRO A 96 -1.65 -3.35 3.12
CA PRO A 96 -1.20 -4.63 3.62
C PRO A 96 -2.19 -5.73 3.24
N PRO A 97 -1.72 -6.94 2.92
CA PRO A 97 -2.60 -8.05 2.61
C PRO A 97 -3.56 -8.28 3.78
N GLY A 98 -4.82 -8.57 3.48
CA GLY A 98 -5.82 -8.89 4.48
C GLY A 98 -5.52 -10.21 5.20
N ARG A 99 -6.50 -10.73 5.91
CA ARG A 99 -6.37 -12.02 6.57
C ARG A 99 -5.99 -13.10 5.57
N LYS A 100 -5.04 -13.94 5.96
CA LYS A 100 -4.65 -15.10 5.15
C LYS A 100 -5.88 -15.99 4.91
N PRO A 101 -6.03 -16.54 3.70
CA PRO A 101 -7.07 -17.52 3.47
C PRO A 101 -6.90 -18.74 4.41
N LEU A 102 -7.98 -19.41 4.72
CA LEU A 102 -7.93 -20.62 5.53
C LEU A 102 -7.01 -21.66 4.89
N SER A 103 -6.24 -22.34 5.74
CA SER A 103 -5.32 -23.37 5.26
C SER A 103 -6.07 -24.50 4.55
N ARG A 104 -5.39 -25.15 3.63
CA ARG A 104 -5.93 -26.35 2.94
C ARG A 104 -6.37 -27.41 3.94
N LYS A 105 -5.63 -27.57 5.03
CA LYS A 105 -5.93 -28.53 6.10
C LYS A 105 -7.30 -28.28 6.73
N VAL A 106 -7.64 -27.02 7.03
CA VAL A 106 -8.94 -26.64 7.57
C VAL A 106 -10.06 -26.91 6.57
N ARG A 107 -9.83 -26.53 5.30
CA ARG A 107 -10.81 -26.80 4.22
C ARG A 107 -11.10 -28.29 4.08
N LEU A 108 -10.06 -29.14 4.08
CA LEU A 108 -10.22 -30.57 4.00
C LEU A 108 -10.96 -31.17 5.20
N LYS A 109 -10.71 -30.65 6.40
CA LYS A 109 -11.46 -31.04 7.60
C LYS A 109 -12.96 -30.72 7.50
N VAL A 110 -13.31 -29.54 7.01
CA VAL A 110 -14.70 -29.16 6.79
C VAL A 110 -15.37 -30.11 5.80
N LEU A 111 -14.71 -30.39 4.69
CA LEU A 111 -15.24 -31.31 3.67
C LEU A 111 -15.41 -32.74 4.21
N ALA A 112 -14.43 -33.23 4.94
CA ALA A 112 -14.48 -34.55 5.54
C ALA A 112 -15.60 -34.68 6.58
N LYS A 113 -15.76 -33.69 7.44
CA LYS A 113 -16.85 -33.67 8.43
C LYS A 113 -18.23 -33.61 7.76
N THR A 114 -18.36 -32.80 6.72
CA THR A 114 -19.63 -32.71 5.97
C THR A 114 -20.00 -34.02 5.30
N ALA A 115 -19.03 -34.76 4.79
CA ALA A 115 -19.29 -36.01 4.07
C ALA A 115 -19.47 -37.23 4.99
N ASN A 116 -18.74 -37.29 6.11
CA ASN A 116 -18.61 -38.51 6.89
C ASN A 116 -19.23 -38.45 8.30
N GLU A 117 -19.55 -37.26 8.79
CA GLU A 117 -20.04 -37.07 10.15
C GLU A 117 -21.37 -36.34 10.13
N THR A 118 -22.18 -36.57 11.18
CA THR A 118 -23.40 -35.83 11.45
C THR A 118 -23.25 -35.03 12.75
N PRO A 119 -23.89 -33.85 12.88
CA PRO A 119 -23.84 -33.11 14.12
C PRO A 119 -24.58 -33.86 15.22
N ALA A 120 -24.16 -33.64 16.50
CA ALA A 120 -24.73 -34.32 17.65
C ALA A 120 -26.24 -34.07 17.84
N ASN A 121 -26.73 -32.91 17.47
CA ASN A 121 -28.09 -32.46 17.73
C ASN A 121 -28.97 -32.31 16.48
N ALA A 122 -28.51 -32.73 15.32
CA ALA A 122 -29.22 -32.57 14.05
C ALA A 122 -28.82 -33.66 13.07
N THR A 123 -29.61 -33.82 12.02
CA THR A 123 -29.34 -34.79 10.96
C THR A 123 -28.41 -34.23 9.86
N HIS A 124 -28.31 -32.88 9.78
CA HIS A 124 -27.51 -32.20 8.77
C HIS A 124 -26.68 -31.07 9.37
N TRP A 125 -25.53 -30.82 8.80
CA TRP A 125 -24.73 -29.67 9.15
C TRP A 125 -25.35 -28.39 8.59
N SER A 126 -25.53 -27.39 9.47
CA SER A 126 -25.78 -26.01 9.02
C SER A 126 -24.46 -25.25 8.95
N ARG A 127 -24.45 -24.11 8.24
CA ARG A 127 -23.27 -23.24 8.22
C ARG A 127 -22.86 -22.83 9.62
N THR A 128 -23.84 -22.50 10.47
CA THR A 128 -23.61 -22.07 11.85
C THR A 128 -23.06 -23.19 12.71
N SER A 129 -23.62 -24.38 12.65
CA SER A 129 -23.16 -25.53 13.45
C SER A 129 -21.75 -25.97 13.04
N MET A 130 -21.47 -26.01 11.76
CA MET A 130 -20.14 -26.33 11.25
C MET A 130 -19.12 -25.24 11.65
N ALA A 131 -19.50 -23.97 11.57
CA ALA A 131 -18.65 -22.86 11.97
C ALA A 131 -18.25 -22.94 13.44
N THR A 132 -19.21 -23.26 14.30
CA THR A 132 -18.97 -23.45 15.76
C THR A 132 -18.02 -24.63 16.00
N GLU A 133 -18.25 -25.74 15.33
CA GLU A 133 -17.43 -26.96 15.48
C GLU A 133 -15.99 -26.73 15.02
N MET A 134 -15.81 -26.02 13.93
CA MET A 134 -14.48 -25.78 13.34
C MET A 134 -13.78 -24.53 13.84
N GLY A 135 -14.47 -23.66 14.60
CA GLY A 135 -13.93 -22.39 15.08
C GLY A 135 -13.68 -21.37 13.97
N ILE A 136 -14.47 -21.39 12.90
CA ILE A 136 -14.39 -20.46 11.77
C ILE A 136 -15.72 -19.72 11.58
N SER A 137 -15.74 -18.72 10.71
CA SER A 137 -16.98 -17.97 10.45
C SER A 137 -17.96 -18.76 9.58
N PRO A 138 -19.29 -18.57 9.74
CA PRO A 138 -20.28 -19.20 8.86
C PRO A 138 -20.10 -18.84 7.38
N SER A 139 -19.65 -17.62 7.09
CA SER A 139 -19.34 -17.19 5.73
C SER A 139 -18.21 -18.00 5.10
N SER A 140 -17.17 -18.33 5.88
CA SER A 140 -16.06 -19.17 5.43
C SER A 140 -16.55 -20.60 5.13
N VAL A 141 -17.40 -21.16 5.97
CA VAL A 141 -18.03 -22.46 5.73
C VAL A 141 -18.81 -22.44 4.41
N GLY A 142 -19.62 -21.41 4.20
CA GLY A 142 -20.39 -21.26 2.96
C GLY A 142 -19.49 -21.21 1.72
N ARG A 143 -18.36 -20.52 1.78
CA ARG A 143 -17.40 -20.48 0.67
C ARG A 143 -16.77 -21.83 0.38
N ILE A 144 -16.39 -22.57 1.41
CA ILE A 144 -15.81 -23.90 1.27
C ILE A 144 -16.83 -24.87 0.65
N LEU A 145 -18.04 -24.87 1.16
CA LEU A 145 -19.10 -25.77 0.67
C LEU A 145 -19.56 -25.42 -0.75
N SER A 146 -19.53 -24.16 -1.14
CA SER A 146 -19.90 -23.75 -2.49
C SER A 146 -18.93 -24.28 -3.56
N LEU A 147 -17.70 -24.59 -3.20
CA LEU A 147 -16.72 -25.19 -4.11
C LEU A 147 -17.03 -26.66 -4.47
N ILE A 148 -17.93 -27.31 -3.73
CA ILE A 148 -18.32 -28.70 -3.97
C ILE A 148 -19.38 -28.81 -5.09
N HIS A 149 -20.11 -27.75 -5.34
CA HIS A 149 -21.22 -27.71 -6.29
C HIS A 149 -20.80 -27.23 -7.68
N ILE A 150 -19.69 -27.67 -8.15
CA ILE A 150 -19.29 -27.41 -9.55
C ILE A 150 -19.75 -28.52 -10.44
#